data_51c7c56656ccd522b5a2c7aac3d8a721
#
_entry.id   51c7c56656ccd522b5a2c7aac3d8a721
#
_cell.length_a   1.000
_cell.length_b   1.000
_cell.length_c   1.000
_cell.angle_alpha   90.00
_cell.angle_beta   90.00
_cell.angle_gamma   90.00
#
_symmetry.space_group_name_H-M   'P 1'
#
loop_
_entity.id
_entity.type
_entity.pdbx_description
1 polymer ?
#
loop_
_entity_poly.entity_id
_entity_poly.type
_entity_poly.pdbx_seq_one_letter_code
_entity_poly.pdbx_strand_id
1 'polypeptide(L)'
;MASLPSRGRAVPSGRLARLAAFGSMAGGVAGNMIAGGARALARGERPSVAGLLLTPGNAATITGQLAHLRGAAMKMGQLLSMGSSDLVPTELSDILARLRADGQHMPPAQLQTVLDKQWGKGWRTRFARFDVRPIAAASIGQVHRAQTRDGRDVAIKIQYPGVRQSIDSDVDNVATLVRLTGMMPSSLDIAPLLSEAKRQLHEEADYAREAQCLARFGSLLGDAPDFIVPGLHADLTTSDVLAMDFVPGVAVESLEDAPQATRDRIMTLLLGLLLRELFEFQVMQTDPNFANYRYDRAQDRLVLLDFGATRQFGPEVADRYRRLLVAGMAPDPAAVRADTRDAMLDIGFFGPDTPEHHQTSIMAMFETGMVTLRMTGMFDFAATDLTKQIRDEGLAMAADRNFWHLPPADTLFLQRKFAGLFLLGNRLKARVDMGALLAPYR
;
A
#
# COMPACT_ATOMS: atom_id res chain seq x y z
N MET A 1 3.32 -15.19 16.06
CA MET A 1 2.08 -14.42 16.29
C MET A 1 2.40 -13.30 17.28
N ALA A 2 2.55 -12.07 16.80
CA ALA A 2 2.69 -10.92 17.71
C ALA A 2 1.37 -10.75 18.47
N SER A 3 1.43 -10.72 19.80
CA SER A 3 0.26 -10.50 20.64
C SER A 3 -0.21 -9.05 20.44
N LEU A 4 -1.41 -8.88 19.86
CA LEU A 4 -2.08 -7.56 19.84
C LEU A 4 -2.24 -7.03 21.27
N PRO A 5 -2.00 -5.72 21.51
CA PRO A 5 -2.12 -5.14 22.84
C PRO A 5 -3.52 -5.34 23.43
N SER A 6 -3.58 -5.58 24.72
CA SER A 6 -4.77 -6.06 25.44
C SER A 6 -5.88 -5.01 25.66
N ARG A 7 -5.69 -3.75 25.25
CA ARG A 7 -6.67 -2.67 25.48
C ARG A 7 -7.06 -1.99 24.18
N GLY A 8 -8.33 -2.18 23.77
CA GLY A 8 -8.96 -1.39 22.73
C GLY A 8 -9.10 0.08 23.17
N ARG A 9 -8.84 1.02 22.26
CA ARG A 9 -9.05 2.46 22.48
C ARG A 9 -10.17 2.92 21.56
N ALA A 10 -11.12 3.70 22.11
CA ALA A 10 -12.22 4.24 21.32
C ALA A 10 -11.71 5.10 20.17
N VAL A 11 -12.18 4.78 18.95
CA VAL A 11 -11.87 5.57 17.74
C VAL A 11 -12.82 6.76 17.72
N PRO A 12 -12.33 8.02 17.59
CA PRO A 12 -13.21 9.18 17.52
C PRO A 12 -14.16 9.07 16.32
N SER A 13 -15.48 9.16 16.58
CA SER A 13 -16.51 8.90 15.57
C SER A 13 -17.12 10.14 14.94
N GLY A 14 -16.66 11.36 15.31
CA GLY A 14 -17.24 12.61 14.82
C GLY A 14 -16.19 13.63 14.41
N ARG A 15 -16.52 14.48 13.41
CA ARG A 15 -15.64 15.56 12.91
C ARG A 15 -15.15 16.49 14.03
N LEU A 16 -16.04 16.89 14.95
CA LEU A 16 -15.70 17.78 16.06
C LEU A 16 -14.72 17.14 17.04
N ALA A 17 -14.89 15.85 17.37
CA ALA A 17 -13.98 15.15 18.26
C ALA A 17 -12.59 15.00 17.64
N ARG A 18 -12.49 14.76 16.34
CA ARG A 18 -11.23 14.69 15.60
C ARG A 18 -10.55 16.06 15.48
N LEU A 19 -11.33 17.12 15.19
CA LEU A 19 -10.83 18.48 15.14
C LEU A 19 -10.30 18.96 16.51
N ALA A 20 -11.01 18.64 17.59
CA ALA A 20 -10.57 18.94 18.95
C ALA A 20 -9.29 18.17 19.32
N ALA A 21 -9.17 16.90 18.94
CA ALA A 21 -7.97 16.10 19.13
C ALA A 21 -6.77 16.70 18.34
N PHE A 22 -7.00 17.10 17.08
CA PHE A 22 -5.99 17.77 16.27
C PHE A 22 -5.58 19.13 16.85
N GLY A 23 -6.54 19.96 17.25
CA GLY A 23 -6.28 21.27 17.87
C GLY A 23 -5.49 21.17 19.17
N SER A 24 -5.80 20.18 20.02
CA SER A 24 -5.05 19.94 21.27
C SER A 24 -3.61 19.48 21.00
N MET A 25 -3.40 18.67 19.96
CA MET A 25 -2.07 18.28 19.52
C MET A 25 -1.26 19.47 18.99
N ALA A 26 -1.84 20.24 18.08
CA ALA A 26 -1.18 21.39 17.50
C ALA A 26 -0.78 22.40 18.60
N GLY A 27 -1.67 22.65 19.57
CA GLY A 27 -1.38 23.50 20.74
C GLY A 27 -0.28 22.94 21.63
N GLY A 28 -0.27 21.62 21.89
CA GLY A 28 0.76 20.95 22.68
C GLY A 28 2.15 20.97 22.00
N VAL A 29 2.19 20.67 20.71
CA VAL A 29 3.43 20.72 19.91
C VAL A 29 3.94 22.16 19.81
N ALA A 30 3.09 23.14 19.54
CA ALA A 30 3.47 24.55 19.49
C ALA A 30 4.01 25.03 20.84
N GLY A 31 3.37 24.66 21.95
CA GLY A 31 3.85 24.97 23.30
C GLY A 31 5.24 24.39 23.59
N ASN A 32 5.47 23.12 23.22
CA ASN A 32 6.76 22.46 23.35
C ASN A 32 7.85 23.09 22.47
N MET A 33 7.50 23.51 21.24
CA MET A 33 8.40 24.20 20.32
C MET A 33 8.82 25.58 20.89
N ILE A 34 7.88 26.36 21.43
CA ILE A 34 8.18 27.64 22.06
C ILE A 34 9.09 27.45 23.25
N ALA A 35 8.79 26.50 24.13
CA ALA A 35 9.60 26.20 25.30
C ALA A 35 11.00 25.65 24.93
N GLY A 36 11.08 24.81 23.90
CA GLY A 36 12.33 24.28 23.36
C GLY A 36 13.18 25.35 22.70
N GLY A 37 12.54 26.22 21.89
CA GLY A 37 13.19 27.36 21.23
C GLY A 37 13.78 28.35 22.23
N ALA A 38 13.02 28.70 23.27
CA ALA A 38 13.50 29.59 24.34
C ALA A 38 14.72 28.99 25.07
N ARG A 39 14.73 27.67 25.36
CA ARG A 39 15.87 26.98 25.98
C ARG A 39 17.10 26.91 25.07
N ALA A 40 16.91 26.69 23.76
CA ALA A 40 18.00 26.65 22.78
C ALA A 40 18.64 28.05 22.63
N LEU A 41 17.81 29.09 22.51
CA LEU A 41 18.29 30.49 22.46
C LEU A 41 19.04 30.88 23.74
N ALA A 42 18.57 30.45 24.92
CA ALA A 42 19.25 30.67 26.18
C ALA A 42 20.64 29.98 26.27
N ARG A 43 20.86 28.93 25.45
CA ARG A 43 22.15 28.24 25.30
C ARG A 43 23.00 28.78 24.15
N GLY A 44 22.55 29.85 23.46
CA GLY A 44 23.26 30.41 22.32
C GLY A 44 23.13 29.58 21.02
N GLU A 45 22.23 28.59 20.99
CA GLU A 45 21.96 27.75 19.81
C GLU A 45 20.93 28.44 18.89
N ARG A 46 21.04 28.21 17.58
CA ARG A 46 20.02 28.64 16.60
C ARG A 46 19.12 27.45 16.28
N PRO A 47 17.97 27.30 16.95
CA PRO A 47 17.12 26.15 16.72
C PRO A 47 16.47 26.24 15.33
N SER A 48 16.47 25.12 14.59
CA SER A 48 15.65 24.98 13.38
C SER A 48 14.23 24.56 13.75
N VAL A 49 13.24 24.98 12.96
CA VAL A 49 11.83 24.59 13.14
C VAL A 49 11.70 23.06 13.13
N ALA A 50 12.39 22.38 12.22
CA ALA A 50 12.40 20.92 12.14
C ALA A 50 12.99 20.28 13.41
N GLY A 51 14.10 20.78 13.93
CA GLY A 51 14.72 20.27 15.16
C GLY A 51 13.86 20.46 16.41
N LEU A 52 13.07 21.56 16.47
CA LEU A 52 12.11 21.79 17.54
C LEU A 52 10.86 20.92 17.43
N LEU A 53 10.41 20.65 16.22
CA LEU A 53 9.22 19.85 15.94
C LEU A 53 9.48 18.35 16.18
N LEU A 54 10.65 17.85 15.81
CA LEU A 54 11.01 16.42 15.82
C LEU A 54 11.68 15.98 17.13
N THR A 55 11.47 16.70 18.22
CA THR A 55 11.91 16.24 19.55
C THR A 55 11.20 14.92 19.91
N PRO A 56 11.84 14.01 20.68
CA PRO A 56 11.20 12.74 21.08
C PRO A 56 9.83 12.90 21.72
N GLY A 57 9.60 13.98 22.49
CA GLY A 57 8.31 14.28 23.11
C GLY A 57 7.25 14.68 22.08
N ASN A 58 7.60 15.51 21.10
CA ASN A 58 6.70 15.93 20.03
C ASN A 58 6.43 14.75 19.08
N ALA A 59 7.45 13.96 18.74
CA ALA A 59 7.28 12.77 17.91
C ALA A 59 6.30 11.77 18.56
N ALA A 60 6.39 11.54 19.87
CA ALA A 60 5.44 10.70 20.60
C ALA A 60 4.01 11.28 20.57
N THR A 61 3.86 12.59 20.74
CA THR A 61 2.57 13.29 20.67
C THR A 61 1.96 13.19 19.27
N ILE A 62 2.75 13.45 18.24
CA ILE A 62 2.34 13.35 16.83
C ILE A 62 1.95 11.91 16.50
N THR A 63 2.75 10.91 16.88
CA THR A 63 2.44 9.49 16.68
C THR A 63 1.13 9.10 17.35
N GLY A 64 0.92 9.52 18.60
CA GLY A 64 -0.31 9.23 19.34
C GLY A 64 -1.57 9.79 18.69
N GLN A 65 -1.47 10.97 18.07
CA GLN A 65 -2.60 11.61 17.38
C GLN A 65 -2.77 11.09 15.94
N LEU A 66 -1.68 10.85 15.23
CA LEU A 66 -1.74 10.20 13.92
C LEU A 66 -2.31 8.78 13.99
N ALA A 67 -2.26 8.13 15.17
CA ALA A 67 -2.95 6.87 15.38
C ALA A 67 -4.48 6.98 15.21
N HIS A 68 -5.06 8.14 15.45
CA HIS A 68 -6.47 8.44 15.17
C HIS A 68 -6.76 8.75 13.70
N LEU A 69 -5.74 9.23 12.97
CA LEU A 69 -5.78 9.54 11.53
C LEU A 69 -5.09 8.43 10.71
N ARG A 70 -5.00 7.23 11.28
CA ARG A 70 -4.16 6.13 10.79
C ARG A 70 -4.33 5.85 9.29
N GLY A 71 -5.57 5.76 8.82
CA GLY A 71 -5.85 5.50 7.40
C GLY A 71 -5.25 6.59 6.50
N ALA A 72 -5.52 7.86 6.81
CA ALA A 72 -4.99 9.00 6.06
C ALA A 72 -3.46 9.09 6.15
N ALA A 73 -2.89 8.95 7.35
CA ALA A 73 -1.45 9.00 7.55
C ALA A 73 -0.71 7.89 6.80
N MET A 74 -1.22 6.65 6.87
CA MET A 74 -0.65 5.52 6.15
C MET A 74 -0.73 5.71 4.63
N LYS A 75 -1.87 6.17 4.11
CA LYS A 75 -2.07 6.40 2.68
C LYS A 75 -1.20 7.52 2.16
N MET A 76 -1.14 8.64 2.88
CA MET A 76 -0.25 9.75 2.55
C MET A 76 1.23 9.30 2.54
N GLY A 77 1.65 8.55 3.57
CA GLY A 77 3.01 8.01 3.61
C GLY A 77 3.30 7.06 2.44
N GLN A 78 2.33 6.24 2.06
CA GLN A 78 2.45 5.38 0.89
C GLN A 78 2.61 6.19 -0.41
N LEU A 79 1.81 7.23 -0.61
CA LEU A 79 1.87 8.07 -1.81
C LEU A 79 3.15 8.91 -1.85
N LEU A 80 3.58 9.47 -0.73
CA LEU A 80 4.82 10.23 -0.66
C LEU A 80 6.05 9.34 -0.94
N SER A 81 6.04 8.09 -0.48
CA SER A 81 7.12 7.14 -0.77
C SER A 81 7.15 6.64 -2.23
N MET A 82 6.11 6.93 -3.04
CA MET A 82 6.07 6.60 -4.46
C MET A 82 6.87 7.57 -5.33
N GLY A 83 7.00 8.83 -4.93
CA GLY A 83 7.72 9.87 -5.68
C GLY A 83 9.24 9.73 -5.60
N SER A 84 9.76 9.36 -4.43
CA SER A 84 11.11 8.85 -4.17
C SER A 84 11.12 8.36 -2.72
N SER A 85 11.81 7.25 -2.44
CA SER A 85 11.90 6.65 -1.10
C SER A 85 12.48 7.61 -0.04
N ASP A 86 13.17 8.65 -0.46
CA ASP A 86 13.87 9.61 0.40
C ASP A 86 13.16 10.97 0.55
N LEU A 87 11.99 11.14 -0.09
CA LEU A 87 11.11 12.27 0.22
C LEU A 87 10.43 12.12 1.59
N VAL A 88 10.40 10.90 2.12
CA VAL A 88 9.88 10.65 3.46
C VAL A 88 11.06 10.63 4.42
N PRO A 89 11.22 11.66 5.26
CA PRO A 89 12.26 11.67 6.28
C PRO A 89 12.19 10.43 7.16
N THR A 90 13.35 9.98 7.62
CA THR A 90 13.49 8.76 8.43
C THR A 90 12.54 8.78 9.64
N GLU A 91 12.39 9.97 10.25
CA GLU A 91 11.52 10.19 11.40
C GLU A 91 10.03 9.99 11.07
N LEU A 92 9.58 10.43 9.89
CA LEU A 92 8.21 10.21 9.44
C LEU A 92 8.01 8.74 9.05
N SER A 93 9.00 8.11 8.45
CA SER A 93 9.01 6.68 8.14
C SER A 93 8.88 5.84 9.42
N ASP A 94 9.60 6.19 10.48
CA ASP A 94 9.53 5.55 11.81
C ASP A 94 8.15 5.75 12.46
N ILE A 95 7.58 6.94 12.35
CA ILE A 95 6.22 7.23 12.84
C ILE A 95 5.21 6.33 12.12
N LEU A 96 5.29 6.25 10.80
CA LEU A 96 4.40 5.42 9.98
C LEU A 96 4.59 3.92 10.25
N ALA A 97 5.83 3.47 10.51
CA ALA A 97 6.11 2.09 10.91
C ALA A 97 5.48 1.75 12.27
N ARG A 98 5.59 2.64 13.25
CA ARG A 98 4.93 2.49 14.56
C ARG A 98 3.41 2.47 14.44
N LEU A 99 2.83 3.34 13.60
CA LEU A 99 1.38 3.35 13.33
C LEU A 99 0.88 2.03 12.71
N ARG A 100 1.72 1.38 11.91
CA ARG A 100 1.43 0.04 11.38
C ARG A 100 1.48 -1.04 12.47
N ALA A 101 2.46 -0.96 13.37
CA ALA A 101 2.67 -1.94 14.44
C ALA A 101 1.62 -1.80 15.56
N ASP A 102 1.25 -0.57 15.95
CA ASP A 102 0.34 -0.26 17.07
C ASP A 102 -1.14 -0.26 16.64
N GLY A 103 -1.57 -1.27 15.91
CA GLY A 103 -2.97 -1.42 15.48
C GLY A 103 -3.96 -1.44 16.63
N GLN A 104 -4.37 -0.26 17.11
CA GLN A 104 -5.45 -0.17 18.08
C GLN A 104 -6.75 -0.70 17.45
N HIS A 105 -7.48 -1.51 18.19
CA HIS A 105 -8.75 -2.07 17.74
C HIS A 105 -9.94 -1.42 18.48
N MET A 106 -11.11 -1.44 17.84
CA MET A 106 -12.35 -0.97 18.47
C MET A 106 -12.63 -1.71 19.78
N PRO A 107 -13.02 -1.00 20.85
CA PRO A 107 -13.57 -1.66 22.03
C PRO A 107 -14.87 -2.44 21.70
N PRO A 108 -15.17 -3.50 22.44
CA PRO A 108 -16.37 -4.32 22.20
C PRO A 108 -17.69 -3.52 22.18
N ALA A 109 -17.82 -2.47 23.00
CA ALA A 109 -19.02 -1.63 23.01
C ALA A 109 -19.18 -0.83 21.69
N GLN A 110 -18.07 -0.34 21.12
CA GLN A 110 -18.09 0.38 19.85
C GLN A 110 -18.37 -0.58 18.69
N LEU A 111 -17.77 -1.79 18.72
CA LEU A 111 -18.07 -2.86 17.76
C LEU A 111 -19.58 -3.21 17.79
N GLN A 112 -20.15 -3.38 18.97
CA GLN A 112 -21.58 -3.65 19.13
C GLN A 112 -22.44 -2.56 18.49
N THR A 113 -22.10 -1.28 18.72
CA THR A 113 -22.83 -0.14 18.14
C THR A 113 -22.79 -0.15 16.61
N VAL A 114 -21.61 -0.45 16.02
CA VAL A 114 -21.47 -0.53 14.56
C VAL A 114 -22.32 -1.67 13.99
N LEU A 115 -22.25 -2.85 14.60
CA LEU A 115 -22.99 -4.02 14.12
C LEU A 115 -24.49 -3.91 14.35
N ASP A 116 -24.93 -3.29 15.46
CA ASP A 116 -26.34 -2.96 15.67
C ASP A 116 -26.90 -2.02 14.59
N LYS A 117 -26.08 -1.07 14.12
CA LYS A 117 -26.44 -0.17 13.03
C LYS A 117 -26.53 -0.89 11.68
N GLN A 118 -25.58 -1.78 11.39
CA GLN A 118 -25.46 -2.43 10.08
C GLN A 118 -26.38 -3.63 9.92
N TRP A 119 -26.56 -4.41 10.95
CA TRP A 119 -27.32 -5.68 10.94
C TRP A 119 -28.59 -5.67 11.77
N GLY A 120 -28.83 -4.59 12.51
CA GLY A 120 -29.95 -4.48 13.44
C GLY A 120 -29.66 -5.10 14.82
N LYS A 121 -30.44 -4.71 15.82
CA LYS A 121 -30.35 -5.30 17.17
C LYS A 121 -30.67 -6.80 17.09
N GLY A 122 -29.88 -7.63 17.80
CA GLY A 122 -30.03 -9.08 17.79
C GLY A 122 -29.23 -9.80 16.71
N TRP A 123 -28.37 -9.11 15.97
CA TRP A 123 -27.52 -9.69 14.93
C TRP A 123 -26.72 -10.93 15.36
N ARG A 124 -26.39 -11.03 16.67
CA ARG A 124 -25.66 -12.18 17.23
C ARG A 124 -26.39 -13.51 17.03
N THR A 125 -27.69 -13.50 16.87
CA THR A 125 -28.47 -14.72 16.61
C THR A 125 -28.19 -15.37 15.27
N ARG A 126 -27.56 -14.64 14.34
CA ARG A 126 -27.12 -15.18 13.03
C ARG A 126 -25.89 -16.09 13.16
N PHE A 127 -25.14 -15.97 14.27
CA PHE A 127 -23.87 -16.64 14.47
C PHE A 127 -23.97 -17.71 15.56
N ALA A 128 -23.34 -18.86 15.34
CA ALA A 128 -23.06 -19.84 16.37
C ALA A 128 -21.88 -19.35 17.24
N ARG A 129 -20.90 -18.69 16.61
CA ARG A 129 -19.74 -18.09 17.28
C ARG A 129 -19.37 -16.78 16.59
N PHE A 130 -19.01 -15.76 17.35
CA PHE A 130 -18.46 -14.51 16.87
C PHE A 130 -17.30 -14.09 17.78
N ASP A 131 -16.07 -14.06 17.22
CA ASP A 131 -14.89 -13.69 17.97
C ASP A 131 -14.83 -12.16 18.13
N VAL A 132 -15.12 -11.67 19.31
CA VAL A 132 -15.13 -10.22 19.61
C VAL A 132 -13.73 -9.61 19.51
N ARG A 133 -12.68 -10.40 19.75
CA ARG A 133 -11.31 -9.98 19.52
C ARG A 133 -11.01 -10.10 18.01
N PRO A 134 -10.54 -9.02 17.35
CA PRO A 134 -10.21 -9.09 15.94
C PRO A 134 -9.01 -10.01 15.70
N ILE A 135 -9.02 -10.69 14.57
CA ILE A 135 -7.90 -11.53 14.09
C ILE A 135 -6.86 -10.73 13.31
N ALA A 136 -7.26 -9.56 12.77
CA ALA A 136 -6.37 -8.64 12.06
C ALA A 136 -6.88 -7.20 12.16
N ALA A 137 -5.96 -6.24 12.01
CA ALA A 137 -6.28 -4.83 11.81
C ALA A 137 -6.17 -4.52 10.31
N ALA A 138 -7.10 -3.71 9.80
CA ALA A 138 -7.04 -3.10 8.47
C ALA A 138 -6.69 -1.61 8.57
N SER A 139 -6.44 -0.94 7.44
CA SER A 139 -6.13 0.51 7.40
C SER A 139 -7.24 1.34 8.06
N ILE A 140 -8.48 1.04 7.76
CA ILE A 140 -9.68 1.78 8.18
C ILE A 140 -10.69 0.93 8.93
N GLY A 141 -10.32 -0.27 9.40
CA GLY A 141 -11.20 -1.21 10.06
C GLY A 141 -10.47 -2.34 10.76
N GLN A 142 -11.20 -3.38 11.09
CA GLN A 142 -10.68 -4.60 11.71
C GLN A 142 -11.42 -5.83 11.21
N VAL A 143 -10.78 -7.00 11.28
CA VAL A 143 -11.33 -8.26 10.80
C VAL A 143 -11.61 -9.19 11.96
N HIS A 144 -12.81 -9.76 12.00
CA HIS A 144 -13.25 -10.75 12.98
C HIS A 144 -13.50 -12.09 12.30
N ARG A 145 -13.28 -13.18 13.01
CA ARG A 145 -13.72 -14.50 12.59
C ARG A 145 -15.04 -14.82 13.25
N ALA A 146 -15.94 -15.40 12.49
CA ALA A 146 -17.21 -15.88 13.02
C ALA A 146 -17.63 -17.17 12.33
N GLN A 147 -18.49 -17.93 12.99
CA GLN A 147 -19.18 -19.07 12.41
C GLN A 147 -20.68 -18.79 12.42
N THR A 148 -21.30 -18.84 11.27
CA THR A 148 -22.74 -18.68 11.13
C THR A 148 -23.49 -19.91 11.67
N ARG A 149 -24.80 -19.79 11.92
CA ARG A 149 -25.58 -20.95 12.39
C ARG A 149 -25.76 -22.04 11.34
N ASP A 150 -25.69 -21.68 10.06
CA ASP A 150 -25.69 -22.62 8.94
C ASP A 150 -24.31 -23.24 8.67
N GLY A 151 -23.29 -22.95 9.51
CA GLY A 151 -22.00 -23.63 9.54
C GLY A 151 -20.91 -22.96 8.71
N ARG A 152 -21.16 -21.82 8.05
CA ARG A 152 -20.12 -21.07 7.29
C ARG A 152 -19.09 -20.49 8.24
N ASP A 153 -17.80 -20.67 7.95
CA ASP A 153 -16.67 -20.03 8.65
C ASP A 153 -16.31 -18.76 7.89
N VAL A 154 -16.50 -17.59 8.51
CA VAL A 154 -16.45 -16.31 7.82
C VAL A 154 -15.44 -15.34 8.44
N ALA A 155 -14.76 -14.58 7.60
CA ALA A 155 -13.99 -13.40 7.95
C ALA A 155 -14.87 -12.16 7.72
N ILE A 156 -15.01 -11.33 8.74
CA ILE A 156 -15.88 -10.16 8.73
C ILE A 156 -15.03 -8.92 8.94
N LYS A 157 -14.83 -8.14 7.86
CA LYS A 157 -14.13 -6.86 7.86
C LYS A 157 -15.12 -5.77 8.24
N ILE A 158 -14.86 -5.05 9.33
CA ILE A 158 -15.76 -4.05 9.90
C ILE A 158 -15.04 -2.71 9.94
N GLN A 159 -15.66 -1.71 9.33
CA GLN A 159 -15.10 -0.36 9.25
C GLN A 159 -15.15 0.36 10.60
N TYR A 160 -14.13 1.18 10.87
CA TYR A 160 -14.17 2.06 12.03
C TYR A 160 -15.28 3.11 11.89
N PRO A 161 -16.02 3.42 12.96
CA PRO A 161 -17.12 4.37 12.86
C PRO A 161 -16.64 5.76 12.48
N GLY A 162 -17.37 6.41 11.56
CA GLY A 162 -17.11 7.78 11.14
C GLY A 162 -15.91 7.97 10.19
N VAL A 163 -15.21 6.90 9.79
CA VAL A 163 -14.05 7.00 8.88
C VAL A 163 -14.45 7.61 7.55
N ARG A 164 -15.51 7.12 6.91
CA ARG A 164 -15.97 7.62 5.60
C ARG A 164 -16.24 9.11 5.59
N GLN A 165 -16.80 9.66 6.69
CA GLN A 165 -17.14 11.09 6.79
C GLN A 165 -15.93 11.99 7.11
N SER A 166 -14.82 11.41 7.59
CA SER A 166 -13.65 12.16 8.02
C SER A 166 -12.48 12.12 7.03
N ILE A 167 -12.56 11.33 5.97
CA ILE A 167 -11.46 11.11 5.02
C ILE A 167 -10.83 12.42 4.57
N ASP A 168 -11.64 13.34 4.04
CA ASP A 168 -11.13 14.60 3.48
C ASP A 168 -10.42 15.43 4.54
N SER A 169 -11.06 15.60 5.71
CA SER A 169 -10.46 16.35 6.81
C SER A 169 -9.22 15.68 7.39
N ASP A 170 -9.19 14.35 7.44
CA ASP A 170 -8.05 13.60 7.96
C ASP A 170 -6.84 13.74 7.02
N VAL A 171 -7.05 13.69 5.69
CA VAL A 171 -5.99 13.92 4.69
C VAL A 171 -5.47 15.36 4.77
N ASP A 172 -6.37 16.35 4.86
CA ASP A 172 -5.98 17.77 4.96
C ASP A 172 -5.21 18.05 6.26
N ASN A 173 -5.58 17.42 7.37
CA ASN A 173 -4.86 17.50 8.64
C ASN A 173 -3.45 16.92 8.55
N VAL A 174 -3.29 15.73 7.92
CA VAL A 174 -1.98 15.12 7.69
C VAL A 174 -1.13 16.00 6.77
N ALA A 175 -1.71 16.53 5.68
CA ALA A 175 -1.03 17.44 4.77
C ALA A 175 -0.53 18.71 5.48
N THR A 176 -1.36 19.28 6.36
CA THR A 176 -1.00 20.43 7.18
C THR A 176 0.19 20.11 8.09
N LEU A 177 0.18 18.96 8.76
CA LEU A 177 1.31 18.51 9.57
C LEU A 177 2.60 18.40 8.74
N VAL A 178 2.54 17.74 7.59
CA VAL A 178 3.69 17.57 6.71
C VAL A 178 4.25 18.93 6.25
N ARG A 179 3.39 19.88 5.89
CA ARG A 179 3.82 21.24 5.53
C ARG A 179 4.49 21.98 6.69
N LEU A 180 3.95 21.86 7.91
CA LEU A 180 4.52 22.49 9.11
C LEU A 180 5.91 21.98 9.47
N THR A 181 6.25 20.75 9.08
CA THR A 181 7.61 20.20 9.32
C THR A 181 8.68 20.88 8.48
N GLY A 182 8.31 21.63 7.42
CA GLY A 182 9.26 22.22 6.48
C GLY A 182 10.08 21.22 5.69
N MET A 183 9.71 19.92 5.73
CA MET A 183 10.44 18.83 5.08
C MET A 183 10.19 18.80 3.57
N MET A 184 9.13 19.45 3.10
CA MET A 184 8.80 19.52 1.68
C MET A 184 9.21 20.85 1.10
N PRO A 185 9.79 20.90 -0.11
CA PRO A 185 10.04 22.15 -0.82
C PRO A 185 8.73 22.94 -0.99
N SER A 186 8.77 24.23 -0.76
CA SER A 186 7.59 25.11 -0.93
C SER A 186 7.10 25.20 -2.38
N SER A 187 7.96 24.85 -3.34
CA SER A 187 7.65 24.79 -4.77
C SER A 187 6.90 23.54 -5.20
N LEU A 188 6.82 22.51 -4.32
CA LEU A 188 6.17 21.26 -4.66
C LEU A 188 4.64 21.39 -4.56
N ASP A 189 3.96 21.24 -5.70
CA ASP A 189 2.50 21.11 -5.71
C ASP A 189 2.08 19.70 -5.29
N ILE A 190 1.60 19.59 -4.06
CA ILE A 190 1.09 18.31 -3.51
C ILE A 190 -0.42 18.14 -3.71
N ALA A 191 -1.11 19.10 -4.33
CA ALA A 191 -2.56 19.02 -4.50
C ALA A 191 -3.00 17.76 -5.30
N PRO A 192 -2.31 17.34 -6.36
CA PRO A 192 -2.63 16.10 -7.06
C PRO A 192 -2.49 14.86 -6.16
N LEU A 193 -1.44 14.81 -5.32
CA LEU A 193 -1.22 13.70 -4.37
C LEU A 193 -2.30 13.65 -3.29
N LEU A 194 -2.74 14.81 -2.79
CA LEU A 194 -3.82 14.90 -1.81
C LEU A 194 -5.15 14.46 -2.41
N SER A 195 -5.45 14.89 -3.63
CA SER A 195 -6.65 14.47 -4.34
C SER A 195 -6.67 12.96 -4.56
N GLU A 196 -5.54 12.39 -4.95
CA GLU A 196 -5.40 10.95 -5.13
C GLU A 196 -5.52 10.19 -3.80
N ALA A 197 -4.92 10.71 -2.70
CA ALA A 197 -5.06 10.12 -1.36
C ALA A 197 -6.52 10.07 -0.91
N LYS A 198 -7.25 11.17 -1.08
CA LYS A 198 -8.69 11.25 -0.78
C LYS A 198 -9.47 10.25 -1.59
N ARG A 199 -9.26 10.21 -2.91
CA ARG A 199 -9.93 9.27 -3.81
C ARG A 199 -9.71 7.81 -3.39
N GLN A 200 -8.45 7.41 -3.11
CA GLN A 200 -8.13 6.05 -2.68
C GLN A 200 -8.77 5.68 -1.34
N LEU A 201 -8.75 6.60 -0.37
CA LEU A 201 -9.38 6.35 0.92
C LEU A 201 -10.91 6.22 0.81
N HIS A 202 -11.53 7.01 -0.07
CA HIS A 202 -12.95 6.86 -0.36
C HIS A 202 -13.25 5.49 -1.02
N GLU A 203 -12.38 5.03 -1.93
CA GLU A 203 -12.49 3.71 -2.54
C GLU A 203 -12.28 2.58 -1.51
N GLU A 204 -11.27 2.68 -0.63
CA GLU A 204 -11.06 1.73 0.47
C GLU A 204 -12.23 1.70 1.48
N ALA A 205 -12.89 2.85 1.68
CA ALA A 205 -14.04 2.96 2.56
C ALA A 205 -15.34 2.44 1.90
N ASP A 206 -15.32 2.08 0.63
CA ASP A 206 -16.48 1.53 -0.06
C ASP A 206 -16.43 0.00 -0.10
N TYR A 207 -16.93 -0.63 0.98
CA TYR A 207 -16.96 -2.10 1.07
C TYR A 207 -17.92 -2.75 0.09
N ALA A 208 -18.92 -2.03 -0.44
CA ALA A 208 -19.74 -2.55 -1.52
C ALA A 208 -18.94 -2.67 -2.82
N ARG A 209 -18.07 -1.69 -3.11
CA ARG A 209 -17.12 -1.76 -4.22
C ARG A 209 -16.08 -2.87 -4.02
N GLU A 210 -15.53 -3.01 -2.81
CA GLU A 210 -14.58 -4.08 -2.50
C GLU A 210 -15.22 -5.46 -2.67
N ALA A 211 -16.49 -5.63 -2.28
CA ALA A 211 -17.25 -6.87 -2.50
C ALA A 211 -17.42 -7.20 -3.99
N GLN A 212 -17.69 -6.20 -4.83
CA GLN A 212 -17.77 -6.38 -6.27
C GLN A 212 -16.42 -6.79 -6.86
N CYS A 213 -15.33 -6.17 -6.41
CA CYS A 213 -13.97 -6.52 -6.84
C CYS A 213 -13.60 -7.94 -6.41
N LEU A 214 -13.90 -8.33 -5.16
CA LEU A 214 -13.73 -9.69 -4.65
C LEU A 214 -14.43 -10.72 -5.54
N ALA A 215 -15.73 -10.50 -5.83
CA ALA A 215 -16.51 -11.38 -6.69
C ALA A 215 -15.95 -11.45 -8.12
N ARG A 216 -15.48 -10.31 -8.66
CA ARG A 216 -14.86 -10.24 -10.00
C ARG A 216 -13.56 -11.06 -10.05
N PHE A 217 -12.67 -10.92 -9.06
CA PHE A 217 -11.45 -11.74 -8.98
C PHE A 217 -11.76 -13.22 -8.78
N GLY A 218 -12.78 -13.56 -7.99
CA GLY A 218 -13.28 -14.92 -7.89
C GLY A 218 -13.68 -15.51 -9.24
N SER A 219 -14.34 -14.72 -10.10
CA SER A 219 -14.68 -15.15 -11.45
C SER A 219 -13.46 -15.23 -12.38
N LEU A 220 -12.53 -14.24 -12.32
CA LEU A 220 -11.34 -14.20 -13.18
C LEU A 220 -10.34 -15.33 -12.88
N LEU A 221 -10.32 -15.81 -11.64
CA LEU A 221 -9.41 -16.86 -11.16
C LEU A 221 -10.12 -18.18 -10.86
N GLY A 222 -11.41 -18.31 -11.17
CA GLY A 222 -12.20 -19.51 -10.85
C GLY A 222 -11.61 -20.81 -11.39
N ASP A 223 -11.01 -20.74 -12.58
CA ASP A 223 -10.37 -21.90 -13.23
C ASP A 223 -8.86 -22.02 -12.93
N ALA A 224 -8.32 -21.15 -12.07
CA ALA A 224 -6.90 -21.15 -11.71
C ALA A 224 -6.68 -21.93 -10.39
N PRO A 225 -6.27 -23.21 -10.45
CA PRO A 225 -6.20 -24.09 -9.27
C PRO A 225 -5.18 -23.64 -8.23
N ASP A 226 -4.24 -22.78 -8.61
CA ASP A 226 -3.16 -22.29 -7.73
C ASP A 226 -3.60 -21.16 -6.80
N PHE A 227 -4.77 -20.59 -7.02
CA PHE A 227 -5.27 -19.43 -6.26
C PHE A 227 -6.55 -19.77 -5.50
N ILE A 228 -6.69 -19.13 -4.33
CA ILE A 228 -7.93 -19.10 -3.56
C ILE A 228 -8.34 -17.64 -3.43
N VAL A 229 -9.51 -17.32 -3.95
CA VAL A 229 -10.22 -16.06 -3.69
C VAL A 229 -11.38 -16.39 -2.79
N PRO A 230 -11.49 -15.79 -1.58
CA PRO A 230 -12.59 -16.06 -0.66
C PRO A 230 -13.96 -15.78 -1.29
N GLY A 231 -14.92 -16.64 -1.04
CA GLY A 231 -16.30 -16.42 -1.47
C GLY A 231 -16.95 -15.24 -0.74
N LEU A 232 -17.71 -14.43 -1.45
CA LEU A 232 -18.46 -13.30 -0.88
C LEU A 232 -19.74 -13.78 -0.19
N HIS A 233 -20.00 -13.34 1.04
CA HIS A 233 -21.27 -13.51 1.72
C HIS A 233 -22.13 -12.24 1.63
N ALA A 234 -22.87 -12.11 0.55
CA ALA A 234 -23.68 -10.93 0.26
C ALA A 234 -24.77 -10.66 1.31
N ASP A 235 -25.33 -11.72 1.93
CA ASP A 235 -26.33 -11.65 2.99
C ASP A 235 -25.80 -11.02 4.30
N LEU A 236 -24.49 -11.00 4.48
CA LEU A 236 -23.80 -10.41 5.63
C LEU A 236 -23.05 -9.11 5.27
N THR A 237 -22.92 -8.78 3.99
CA THR A 237 -22.19 -7.62 3.50
C THR A 237 -23.09 -6.39 3.46
N THR A 238 -22.56 -5.23 3.87
CA THR A 238 -23.23 -3.93 3.88
C THR A 238 -22.23 -2.83 3.42
N SER A 239 -22.62 -1.57 3.50
CA SER A 239 -21.70 -0.45 3.19
C SER A 239 -20.47 -0.39 4.08
N ASP A 240 -20.57 -0.81 5.35
CA ASP A 240 -19.51 -0.68 6.36
C ASP A 240 -19.02 -2.04 6.89
N VAL A 241 -19.55 -3.15 6.35
CA VAL A 241 -19.18 -4.53 6.70
C VAL A 241 -19.02 -5.36 5.43
N LEU A 242 -17.86 -6.00 5.28
CA LEU A 242 -17.60 -6.98 4.23
C LEU A 242 -17.42 -8.35 4.85
N ALA A 243 -18.22 -9.31 4.43
CA ALA A 243 -18.14 -10.69 4.87
C ALA A 243 -17.72 -11.62 3.72
N MET A 244 -16.71 -12.44 3.98
CA MET A 244 -16.16 -13.39 3.01
C MET A 244 -15.79 -14.69 3.74
N ASP A 245 -15.48 -15.74 2.99
CA ASP A 245 -14.98 -16.98 3.57
C ASP A 245 -13.74 -16.73 4.44
N PHE A 246 -13.67 -17.40 5.58
CA PHE A 246 -12.42 -17.47 6.31
C PHE A 246 -11.52 -18.53 5.69
N VAL A 247 -10.46 -18.10 5.03
CA VAL A 247 -9.46 -19.01 4.44
C VAL A 247 -8.23 -19.04 5.34
N PRO A 248 -7.82 -20.21 5.83
CA PRO A 248 -6.59 -20.36 6.60
C PRO A 248 -5.36 -20.12 5.72
N GLY A 249 -4.21 -19.89 6.34
CA GLY A 249 -2.94 -19.74 5.62
C GLY A 249 -1.93 -18.96 6.46
N VAL A 250 -0.67 -18.99 6.07
CA VAL A 250 0.41 -18.21 6.66
C VAL A 250 0.72 -16.99 5.78
N ALA A 251 1.19 -15.91 6.38
CA ALA A 251 1.63 -14.75 5.60
C ALA A 251 2.80 -15.15 4.69
N VAL A 252 2.76 -14.76 3.41
CA VAL A 252 3.83 -15.13 2.45
C VAL A 252 5.19 -14.63 2.90
N GLU A 253 5.25 -13.46 3.53
CA GLU A 253 6.48 -12.87 4.05
C GLU A 253 7.11 -13.68 5.21
N SER A 254 6.36 -14.58 5.85
CA SER A 254 6.88 -15.47 6.91
C SER A 254 7.51 -16.74 6.36
N LEU A 255 7.61 -16.88 5.05
CA LEU A 255 8.11 -18.09 4.37
C LEU A 255 9.57 -17.97 3.93
N GLU A 256 10.34 -17.06 4.54
CA GLU A 256 11.76 -16.86 4.25
C GLU A 256 12.59 -18.15 4.41
N ASP A 257 12.23 -18.97 5.41
CA ASP A 257 12.89 -20.24 5.72
C ASP A 257 12.18 -21.47 5.11
N ALA A 258 11.16 -21.27 4.27
CA ALA A 258 10.49 -22.36 3.56
C ALA A 258 11.45 -23.02 2.55
N PRO A 259 11.16 -24.27 2.12
CA PRO A 259 11.92 -24.92 1.04
C PRO A 259 12.03 -24.01 -0.19
N GLN A 260 13.19 -24.04 -0.87
CA GLN A 260 13.45 -23.20 -2.04
C GLN A 260 12.33 -23.33 -3.09
N ALA A 261 11.92 -24.55 -3.41
CA ALA A 261 10.86 -24.80 -4.38
C ALA A 261 9.53 -24.12 -4.02
N THR A 262 9.18 -24.04 -2.73
CA THR A 262 7.99 -23.32 -2.26
C THR A 262 8.11 -21.81 -2.48
N ARG A 263 9.28 -21.25 -2.17
CA ARG A 263 9.55 -19.81 -2.33
C ARG A 263 9.54 -19.42 -3.80
N ASP A 264 10.17 -20.24 -4.65
CA ASP A 264 10.21 -20.07 -6.10
C ASP A 264 8.81 -20.13 -6.71
N ARG A 265 8.01 -21.13 -6.30
CA ARG A 265 6.63 -21.29 -6.75
C ARG A 265 5.76 -20.09 -6.37
N ILE A 266 5.81 -19.64 -5.12
CA ILE A 266 5.04 -18.48 -4.65
C ILE A 266 5.36 -17.24 -5.49
N MET A 267 6.64 -16.96 -5.73
CA MET A 267 7.04 -15.81 -6.53
C MET A 267 6.66 -15.94 -8.00
N THR A 268 6.79 -17.15 -8.57
CA THR A 268 6.34 -17.43 -9.94
C THR A 268 4.85 -17.16 -10.09
N LEU A 269 4.02 -17.61 -9.14
CA LEU A 269 2.58 -17.38 -9.15
C LEU A 269 2.21 -15.90 -8.99
N LEU A 270 2.87 -15.17 -8.08
CA LEU A 270 2.59 -13.74 -7.86
C LEU A 270 3.01 -12.87 -9.04
N LEU A 271 4.16 -13.16 -9.66
CA LEU A 271 4.60 -12.46 -10.86
C LEU A 271 3.74 -12.83 -12.08
N GLY A 272 3.37 -14.11 -12.22
CA GLY A 272 2.42 -14.55 -13.23
C GLY A 272 1.05 -13.88 -13.08
N LEU A 273 0.55 -13.75 -11.84
CA LEU A 273 -0.70 -13.03 -11.56
C LEU A 273 -0.60 -11.55 -11.97
N LEU A 274 0.51 -10.88 -11.63
CA LEU A 274 0.75 -9.48 -12.04
C LEU A 274 0.64 -9.31 -13.57
N LEU A 275 1.24 -10.21 -14.34
CA LEU A 275 1.20 -10.16 -15.80
C LEU A 275 -0.22 -10.44 -16.34
N ARG A 276 -0.94 -11.39 -15.76
CA ARG A 276 -2.35 -11.66 -16.09
C ARG A 276 -3.24 -10.47 -15.75
N GLU A 277 -3.07 -9.87 -14.58
CA GLU A 277 -3.80 -8.66 -14.15
C GLU A 277 -3.62 -7.50 -15.15
N LEU A 278 -2.39 -7.31 -15.65
CA LEU A 278 -2.08 -6.23 -16.61
C LEU A 278 -2.54 -6.56 -18.04
N PHE A 279 -2.16 -7.72 -18.56
CA PHE A 279 -2.28 -8.02 -19.99
C PHE A 279 -3.54 -8.78 -20.37
N GLU A 280 -4.12 -9.57 -19.46
CA GLU A 280 -5.32 -10.39 -19.72
C GLU A 280 -6.56 -9.78 -19.10
N PHE A 281 -6.52 -9.51 -17.78
CA PHE A 281 -7.69 -9.03 -17.04
C PHE A 281 -7.94 -7.54 -17.22
N GLN A 282 -6.87 -6.76 -17.42
CA GLN A 282 -6.91 -5.29 -17.42
C GLN A 282 -7.53 -4.74 -16.12
N VAL A 283 -7.38 -5.53 -15.05
CA VAL A 283 -7.84 -5.26 -13.69
C VAL A 283 -6.77 -5.76 -12.74
N MET A 284 -6.30 -4.88 -11.88
CA MET A 284 -5.19 -5.19 -10.96
C MET A 284 -5.54 -4.77 -9.54
N GLN A 285 -5.21 -5.63 -8.59
CA GLN A 285 -5.11 -5.25 -7.20
C GLN A 285 -3.78 -4.52 -6.99
N THR A 286 -3.82 -3.20 -6.80
CA THR A 286 -2.63 -2.32 -6.86
C THR A 286 -1.93 -2.11 -5.51
N ASP A 287 -2.44 -2.66 -4.40
CA ASP A 287 -1.78 -2.58 -3.10
C ASP A 287 -0.74 -3.71 -2.93
N PRO A 288 0.58 -3.39 -2.93
CA PRO A 288 1.63 -4.39 -2.82
C PRO A 288 1.87 -4.87 -1.39
N ASN A 289 0.94 -4.61 -0.47
CA ASN A 289 1.07 -5.05 0.91
C ASN A 289 1.10 -6.58 0.98
N PHE A 290 2.18 -7.15 1.49
CA PHE A 290 2.36 -8.61 1.57
C PHE A 290 1.31 -9.29 2.46
N ALA A 291 0.74 -8.56 3.41
CA ALA A 291 -0.36 -9.06 4.25
C ALA A 291 -1.62 -9.44 3.46
N ASN A 292 -1.75 -8.94 2.21
CA ASN A 292 -2.85 -9.27 1.30
C ASN A 292 -2.69 -10.67 0.66
N TYR A 293 -1.52 -11.30 0.84
CA TYR A 293 -1.21 -12.62 0.30
C TYR A 293 -0.93 -13.60 1.42
N ARG A 294 -1.64 -14.72 1.40
CA ARG A 294 -1.38 -15.83 2.30
C ARG A 294 -1.09 -17.09 1.49
N TYR A 295 -0.45 -18.04 2.13
CA TYR A 295 -0.18 -19.36 1.54
C TYR A 295 -0.83 -20.45 2.37
N ASP A 296 -1.72 -21.20 1.74
CA ASP A 296 -2.29 -22.41 2.31
C ASP A 296 -1.33 -23.58 2.06
N ARG A 297 -0.62 -23.99 3.12
CA ARG A 297 0.34 -25.07 3.05
C ARG A 297 -0.30 -26.45 2.80
N ALA A 298 -1.56 -26.62 3.18
CA ALA A 298 -2.24 -27.89 3.05
C ALA A 298 -2.67 -28.16 1.61
N GLN A 299 -3.08 -27.09 0.91
CA GLN A 299 -3.54 -27.16 -0.48
C GLN A 299 -2.48 -26.72 -1.49
N ASP A 300 -1.32 -26.20 -1.03
CA ASP A 300 -0.26 -25.62 -1.88
C ASP A 300 -0.78 -24.49 -2.78
N ARG A 301 -1.59 -23.57 -2.21
CA ARG A 301 -2.29 -22.51 -2.95
C ARG A 301 -2.05 -21.13 -2.36
N LEU A 302 -2.03 -20.10 -3.22
CA LEU A 302 -2.02 -18.70 -2.80
C LEU A 302 -3.44 -18.22 -2.51
N VAL A 303 -3.60 -17.53 -1.39
CA VAL A 303 -4.85 -16.90 -0.96
C VAL A 303 -4.74 -15.40 -1.13
N LEU A 304 -5.68 -14.80 -1.85
CA LEU A 304 -5.76 -13.37 -2.11
C LEU A 304 -6.87 -12.78 -1.23
N LEU A 305 -6.55 -11.79 -0.37
CA LEU A 305 -7.47 -11.37 0.71
C LEU A 305 -8.08 -9.98 0.57
N ASP A 306 -7.39 -9.03 -0.06
CA ASP A 306 -7.82 -7.63 -0.09
C ASP A 306 -7.95 -7.12 -1.53
N PHE A 307 -9.13 -6.62 -1.88
CA PHE A 307 -9.47 -6.12 -3.21
C PHE A 307 -9.90 -4.65 -3.19
N GLY A 308 -9.75 -3.96 -2.05
CA GLY A 308 -10.14 -2.57 -1.89
C GLY A 308 -9.38 -1.60 -2.80
N ALA A 309 -8.11 -1.91 -3.10
CA ALA A 309 -7.27 -1.12 -4.01
C ALA A 309 -7.30 -1.63 -5.46
N THR A 310 -8.36 -2.30 -5.90
CA THR A 310 -8.50 -2.77 -7.27
C THR A 310 -8.73 -1.62 -8.23
N ARG A 311 -7.99 -1.62 -9.36
CA ARG A 311 -8.11 -0.66 -10.45
C ARG A 311 -8.35 -1.37 -11.77
N GLN A 312 -9.15 -0.74 -12.60
CA GLN A 312 -9.34 -1.15 -13.99
C GLN A 312 -8.49 -0.26 -14.87
N PHE A 313 -7.74 -0.85 -15.78
CA PHE A 313 -6.96 -0.16 -16.82
C PHE A 313 -7.67 -0.31 -18.16
N GLY A 314 -7.52 0.69 -19.03
CA GLY A 314 -7.94 0.54 -20.41
C GLY A 314 -6.97 -0.35 -21.19
N PRO A 315 -7.40 -0.93 -22.32
CA PRO A 315 -6.54 -1.76 -23.18
C PRO A 315 -5.30 -0.98 -23.66
N GLU A 316 -5.42 0.33 -23.82
CA GLU A 316 -4.31 1.21 -24.20
C GLU A 316 -3.16 1.21 -23.20
N VAL A 317 -3.44 1.04 -21.90
CA VAL A 317 -2.38 0.94 -20.87
C VAL A 317 -1.63 -0.38 -21.05
N ALA A 318 -2.36 -1.49 -21.18
CA ALA A 318 -1.75 -2.81 -21.42
C ALA A 318 -0.88 -2.80 -22.70
N ASP A 319 -1.35 -2.16 -23.77
CA ASP A 319 -0.63 -2.07 -25.06
C ASP A 319 0.65 -1.24 -24.94
N ARG A 320 0.61 -0.12 -24.20
CA ARG A 320 1.81 0.71 -23.95
C ARG A 320 2.86 -0.09 -23.17
N TYR A 321 2.46 -0.80 -22.13
CA TYR A 321 3.39 -1.65 -21.36
C TYR A 321 3.87 -2.85 -22.16
N ARG A 322 3.06 -3.41 -23.07
CA ARG A 322 3.50 -4.48 -23.99
C ARG A 322 4.56 -3.96 -24.96
N ARG A 323 4.37 -2.78 -25.57
CA ARG A 323 5.39 -2.15 -26.43
C ARG A 323 6.70 -1.93 -25.66
N LEU A 324 6.62 -1.43 -24.42
CA LEU A 324 7.80 -1.24 -23.59
C LEU A 324 8.49 -2.57 -23.26
N LEU A 325 7.73 -3.62 -22.95
CA LEU A 325 8.25 -4.97 -22.69
C LEU A 325 8.95 -5.52 -23.94
N VAL A 326 8.33 -5.45 -25.10
CA VAL A 326 8.88 -5.94 -26.37
C VAL A 326 10.17 -5.19 -26.72
N ALA A 327 10.20 -3.87 -26.63
CA ALA A 327 11.38 -3.06 -26.82
C ALA A 327 12.49 -3.42 -25.82
N GLY A 328 12.12 -3.53 -24.53
CA GLY A 328 13.06 -3.90 -23.47
C GLY A 328 13.66 -5.30 -23.61
N MET A 329 12.94 -6.23 -24.22
CA MET A 329 13.42 -7.61 -24.48
C MET A 329 14.17 -7.76 -25.80
N ALA A 330 14.36 -6.69 -26.58
CA ALA A 330 15.10 -6.75 -27.83
C ALA A 330 16.57 -7.17 -27.62
N PRO A 331 17.14 -7.97 -28.53
CA PRO A 331 18.54 -8.40 -28.42
C PRO A 331 19.54 -7.26 -28.51
N ASP A 332 19.19 -6.21 -29.27
CA ASP A 332 19.99 -4.99 -29.43
C ASP A 332 19.21 -3.78 -28.88
N PRO A 333 19.46 -3.39 -27.64
CA PRO A 333 18.77 -2.23 -27.02
C PRO A 333 19.06 -0.91 -27.75
N ALA A 334 20.18 -0.80 -28.41
CA ALA A 334 20.56 0.43 -29.15
C ALA A 334 19.67 0.62 -30.39
N ALA A 335 19.33 -0.47 -31.07
CA ALA A 335 18.46 -0.44 -32.24
C ALA A 335 17.01 -0.02 -31.91
N VAL A 336 16.54 -0.29 -30.71
CA VAL A 336 15.16 0.03 -30.28
C VAL A 336 15.10 1.18 -29.27
N ARG A 337 16.21 1.95 -29.13
CA ARG A 337 16.27 3.03 -28.13
C ARG A 337 15.19 4.09 -28.33
N ALA A 338 14.86 4.43 -29.57
CA ALA A 338 13.79 5.37 -29.89
C ALA A 338 12.43 4.81 -29.50
N ASP A 339 12.14 3.56 -29.84
CA ASP A 339 10.87 2.90 -29.49
C ASP A 339 10.69 2.78 -27.98
N THR A 340 11.79 2.46 -27.27
CA THR A 340 11.79 2.42 -25.79
C THR A 340 11.47 3.80 -25.21
N ARG A 341 12.13 4.85 -25.72
CA ARG A 341 11.89 6.22 -25.28
C ARG A 341 10.44 6.65 -25.50
N ASP A 342 9.92 6.39 -26.69
CA ASP A 342 8.57 6.78 -27.06
C ASP A 342 7.52 6.00 -26.23
N ALA A 343 7.72 4.71 -25.97
CA ALA A 343 6.87 3.93 -25.10
C ALA A 343 6.90 4.44 -23.65
N MET A 344 8.07 4.83 -23.14
CA MET A 344 8.21 5.40 -21.79
C MET A 344 7.55 6.78 -21.68
N LEU A 345 7.64 7.61 -22.73
CA LEU A 345 6.93 8.89 -22.80
C LEU A 345 5.41 8.68 -22.80
N ASP A 346 4.90 7.74 -23.60
CA ASP A 346 3.47 7.41 -23.68
C ASP A 346 2.92 6.86 -22.36
N ILE A 347 3.73 6.14 -21.60
CA ILE A 347 3.37 5.63 -20.27
C ILE A 347 3.45 6.77 -19.21
N GLY A 348 4.28 7.79 -19.48
CA GLY A 348 4.49 8.91 -18.60
C GLY A 348 5.58 8.69 -17.53
N PHE A 349 6.61 7.88 -17.84
CA PHE A 349 7.82 7.81 -17.00
C PHE A 349 8.54 9.14 -16.93
N PHE A 350 8.44 9.93 -18.00
CA PHE A 350 8.88 11.33 -18.10
C PHE A 350 7.95 12.08 -19.05
N GLY A 351 7.94 13.40 -18.94
CA GLY A 351 7.15 14.28 -19.81
C GLY A 351 7.93 14.76 -21.03
N PRO A 352 7.27 15.40 -22.01
CA PRO A 352 7.92 15.96 -23.20
C PRO A 352 8.96 17.04 -22.87
N ASP A 353 8.73 17.77 -21.78
CA ASP A 353 9.61 18.87 -21.33
C ASP A 353 10.70 18.39 -20.35
N THR A 354 10.79 17.08 -20.10
CA THR A 354 11.82 16.52 -19.23
C THR A 354 13.21 16.68 -19.91
N PRO A 355 14.21 17.26 -19.21
CA PRO A 355 15.56 17.41 -19.75
C PRO A 355 16.14 16.08 -20.22
N GLU A 356 16.89 16.11 -21.34
CA GLU A 356 17.40 14.90 -22.01
C GLU A 356 18.27 14.03 -21.09
N HIS A 357 19.07 14.65 -20.21
CA HIS A 357 19.91 13.90 -19.27
C HIS A 357 19.07 13.09 -18.26
N HIS A 358 17.91 13.62 -17.81
CA HIS A 358 16.98 12.88 -16.94
C HIS A 358 16.27 11.77 -17.71
N GLN A 359 15.82 12.02 -18.95
CA GLN A 359 15.26 10.96 -19.80
C GLN A 359 16.29 9.82 -19.97
N THR A 360 17.55 10.17 -20.23
CA THR A 360 18.66 9.20 -20.37
C THR A 360 18.86 8.40 -19.09
N SER A 361 18.84 9.02 -17.90
CA SER A 361 18.97 8.33 -16.62
C SER A 361 17.82 7.37 -16.38
N ILE A 362 16.57 7.80 -16.63
CA ILE A 362 15.38 6.94 -16.47
C ILE A 362 15.43 5.74 -17.44
N MET A 363 15.85 5.96 -18.69
CA MET A 363 16.05 4.88 -19.65
C MET A 363 17.17 3.92 -19.23
N ALA A 364 18.26 4.41 -18.63
CA ALA A 364 19.33 3.58 -18.11
C ALA A 364 18.87 2.70 -16.94
N MET A 365 18.06 3.25 -16.01
CA MET A 365 17.44 2.47 -14.92
C MET A 365 16.54 1.36 -15.47
N PHE A 366 15.72 1.66 -16.47
CA PHE A 366 14.90 0.66 -17.15
C PHE A 366 15.76 -0.43 -17.80
N GLU A 367 16.80 -0.04 -18.53
CA GLU A 367 17.72 -0.97 -19.21
C GLU A 367 18.42 -1.89 -18.18
N THR A 368 18.86 -1.35 -17.05
CA THR A 368 19.45 -2.12 -15.95
C THR A 368 18.48 -3.23 -15.48
N GLY A 369 17.18 -2.93 -15.36
CA GLY A 369 16.15 -3.92 -15.08
C GLY A 369 15.99 -4.95 -16.20
N MET A 370 15.99 -4.51 -17.46
CA MET A 370 15.74 -5.37 -18.62
C MET A 370 16.90 -6.32 -18.93
N VAL A 371 18.15 -5.92 -18.66
CA VAL A 371 19.31 -6.84 -18.78
C VAL A 371 19.07 -8.11 -17.99
N THR A 372 18.56 -7.97 -16.78
CA THR A 372 18.23 -9.09 -15.89
C THR A 372 17.14 -10.00 -16.47
N LEU A 373 16.11 -9.40 -17.09
CA LEU A 373 14.99 -10.14 -17.68
C LEU A 373 15.34 -10.84 -19.01
N ARG A 374 16.38 -10.37 -19.70
CA ARG A 374 16.92 -11.01 -20.92
C ARG A 374 17.79 -12.23 -20.63
N MET A 375 18.23 -12.41 -19.38
CA MET A 375 19.05 -13.57 -19.01
C MET A 375 18.25 -14.87 -19.23
N THR A 376 18.90 -15.88 -19.77
CA THR A 376 18.31 -17.22 -19.88
C THR A 376 18.43 -17.94 -18.55
N GLY A 377 17.38 -18.67 -18.17
CA GLY A 377 17.34 -19.46 -16.95
C GLY A 377 16.68 -18.76 -15.75
N MET A 378 16.98 -19.25 -14.58
CA MET A 378 16.36 -18.76 -13.35
C MET A 378 16.98 -17.45 -12.90
N PHE A 379 16.18 -16.40 -12.81
CA PHE A 379 16.55 -15.17 -12.15
C PHE A 379 16.58 -15.36 -10.63
N ASP A 380 17.73 -15.15 -10.01
CA ASP A 380 17.92 -15.28 -8.57
C ASP A 380 17.81 -13.91 -7.89
N PHE A 381 16.69 -13.70 -7.19
CA PHE A 381 16.43 -12.45 -6.47
C PHE A 381 17.45 -12.18 -5.35
N ALA A 382 18.11 -13.20 -4.80
CA ALA A 382 19.12 -13.03 -3.75
C ALA A 382 20.49 -12.60 -4.30
N ALA A 383 20.78 -12.93 -5.56
CA ALA A 383 22.07 -12.67 -6.18
C ALA A 383 22.16 -11.32 -6.88
N THR A 384 21.09 -10.51 -6.85
CA THR A 384 21.03 -9.25 -7.59
C THR A 384 21.14 -8.03 -6.67
N ASP A 385 21.97 -7.07 -7.06
CA ASP A 385 22.05 -5.73 -6.47
C ASP A 385 21.09 -4.73 -7.14
N LEU A 386 20.19 -5.20 -8.00
CA LEU A 386 19.31 -4.37 -8.83
C LEU A 386 18.51 -3.35 -8.01
N THR A 387 17.95 -3.79 -6.88
CA THR A 387 17.19 -2.90 -5.97
C THR A 387 18.06 -1.76 -5.45
N LYS A 388 19.31 -2.06 -5.10
CA LYS A 388 20.27 -1.07 -4.60
C LYS A 388 20.65 -0.11 -5.73
N GLN A 389 20.96 -0.63 -6.90
CA GLN A 389 21.32 0.18 -8.07
C GLN A 389 20.20 1.15 -8.46
N ILE A 390 18.96 0.66 -8.64
CA ILE A 390 17.80 1.50 -8.98
C ILE A 390 17.56 2.55 -7.89
N ARG A 391 17.69 2.18 -6.62
CA ARG A 391 17.55 3.13 -5.51
C ARG A 391 18.62 4.21 -5.55
N ASP A 392 19.90 3.85 -5.70
CA ASP A 392 21.01 4.78 -5.68
C ASP A 392 20.94 5.75 -6.88
N GLU A 393 20.51 5.29 -8.05
CA GLU A 393 20.23 6.13 -9.23
C GLU A 393 19.01 7.05 -9.01
N GLY A 394 17.95 6.52 -8.40
CA GLY A 394 16.76 7.32 -8.03
C GLY A 394 17.11 8.44 -7.04
N LEU A 395 17.99 8.17 -6.06
CA LEU A 395 18.52 9.15 -5.14
C LEU A 395 19.32 10.24 -5.83
N ALA A 396 20.19 9.86 -6.76
CA ALA A 396 20.99 10.81 -7.55
C ALA A 396 20.08 11.76 -8.36
N MET A 397 19.00 11.24 -8.94
CA MET A 397 18.00 12.06 -9.63
C MET A 397 17.22 12.98 -8.70
N ALA A 398 16.81 12.48 -7.52
CA ALA A 398 16.07 13.27 -6.53
C ALA A 398 16.93 14.40 -5.93
N ALA A 399 18.25 14.32 -5.99
CA ALA A 399 19.17 15.38 -5.56
C ALA A 399 19.11 16.61 -6.47
N ASP A 400 18.67 16.48 -7.72
CA ASP A 400 18.41 17.62 -8.62
C ASP A 400 17.07 18.28 -8.27
N ARG A 401 17.13 19.33 -7.47
CA ARG A 401 15.96 20.09 -7.03
C ARG A 401 15.18 20.79 -8.14
N ASN A 402 15.74 20.85 -9.34
CA ASN A 402 15.10 21.47 -10.51
C ASN A 402 14.31 20.44 -11.35
N PHE A 403 14.49 19.15 -11.07
CA PHE A 403 13.76 18.09 -11.75
C PHE A 403 12.69 17.51 -10.83
N TRP A 404 11.47 17.68 -11.24
CA TRP A 404 10.32 17.06 -10.60
C TRP A 404 9.32 16.60 -11.65
N HIS A 405 9.15 15.31 -11.78
CA HIS A 405 8.14 14.71 -12.63
C HIS A 405 7.31 13.72 -11.83
N LEU A 406 6.00 13.90 -11.83
CA LEU A 406 5.07 12.95 -11.21
C LEU A 406 4.40 12.15 -12.33
N PRO A 407 4.69 10.85 -12.46
CA PRO A 407 4.02 10.00 -13.44
C PRO A 407 2.51 9.98 -13.22
N PRO A 408 1.71 9.65 -14.25
CA PRO A 408 0.28 9.40 -14.10
C PRO A 408 -0.02 8.38 -12.99
N ALA A 409 -1.16 8.52 -12.33
CA ALA A 409 -1.51 7.70 -11.18
C ALA A 409 -1.43 6.19 -11.50
N ASP A 410 -1.93 5.76 -12.66
CA ASP A 410 -1.90 4.36 -13.05
C ASP A 410 -0.47 3.83 -13.21
N THR A 411 0.42 4.63 -13.79
CA THR A 411 1.85 4.32 -13.89
C THR A 411 2.48 4.15 -12.51
N LEU A 412 2.21 5.06 -11.58
CA LEU A 412 2.70 4.97 -10.20
C LEU A 412 2.23 3.69 -9.50
N PHE A 413 0.97 3.31 -9.68
CA PHE A 413 0.44 2.10 -9.06
C PHE A 413 1.05 0.82 -9.63
N LEU A 414 1.22 0.76 -10.94
CA LEU A 414 1.89 -0.35 -11.61
C LEU A 414 3.34 -0.46 -11.13
N GLN A 415 4.10 0.64 -11.14
CA GLN A 415 5.48 0.66 -10.63
C GLN A 415 5.56 0.19 -9.18
N ARG A 416 4.64 0.65 -8.33
CA ARG A 416 4.57 0.26 -6.92
C ARG A 416 4.30 -1.24 -6.76
N LYS A 417 3.39 -1.81 -7.57
CA LYS A 417 3.08 -3.24 -7.55
C LYS A 417 4.31 -4.05 -7.96
N PHE A 418 4.99 -3.66 -9.04
CA PHE A 418 6.23 -4.28 -9.51
C PHE A 418 7.33 -4.22 -8.44
N ALA A 419 7.59 -3.04 -7.89
CA ALA A 419 8.61 -2.84 -6.86
C ALA A 419 8.31 -3.66 -5.60
N GLY A 420 7.05 -3.70 -5.15
CA GLY A 420 6.63 -4.50 -4.00
C GLY A 420 6.88 -5.99 -4.22
N LEU A 421 6.50 -6.54 -5.37
CA LEU A 421 6.76 -7.95 -5.68
C LEU A 421 8.26 -8.24 -5.80
N PHE A 422 9.05 -7.31 -6.35
CA PHE A 422 10.48 -7.45 -6.42
C PHE A 422 11.12 -7.52 -5.02
N LEU A 423 10.70 -6.64 -4.10
CA LEU A 423 11.14 -6.65 -2.70
C LEU A 423 10.74 -7.96 -1.98
N LEU A 424 9.55 -8.49 -2.28
CA LEU A 424 9.13 -9.79 -1.74
C LEU A 424 10.02 -10.92 -2.28
N GLY A 425 10.34 -10.90 -3.57
CA GLY A 425 11.26 -11.84 -4.20
C GLY A 425 12.63 -11.85 -3.54
N ASN A 426 13.21 -10.67 -3.28
CA ASN A 426 14.47 -10.51 -2.56
C ASN A 426 14.37 -11.09 -1.13
N ARG A 427 13.29 -10.75 -0.42
CA ARG A 427 13.05 -11.24 0.94
C ARG A 427 12.94 -12.77 1.01
N LEU A 428 12.21 -13.35 0.07
CA LEU A 428 12.05 -14.79 -0.05
C LEU A 428 13.29 -15.48 -0.66
N LYS A 429 14.25 -14.74 -1.20
CA LYS A 429 15.39 -15.28 -1.94
C LYS A 429 14.93 -16.28 -3.00
N ALA A 430 13.90 -15.90 -3.73
CA ALA A 430 13.27 -16.75 -4.72
C ALA A 430 14.05 -16.80 -6.03
N ARG A 431 13.82 -17.85 -6.83
CA ARG A 431 14.34 -18.00 -8.18
C ARG A 431 13.18 -18.19 -9.13
N VAL A 432 13.16 -17.43 -10.21
CA VAL A 432 12.02 -17.41 -11.15
C VAL A 432 12.53 -17.39 -12.58
N ASP A 433 11.97 -18.23 -13.44
CA ASP A 433 12.19 -18.15 -14.89
C ASP A 433 11.35 -17.01 -15.47
N MET A 434 11.94 -15.79 -15.49
CA MET A 434 11.30 -14.59 -16.02
C MET A 434 11.05 -14.71 -17.53
N GLY A 435 11.94 -15.41 -18.25
CA GLY A 435 11.79 -15.66 -19.68
C GLY A 435 10.54 -16.46 -20.00
N ALA A 436 10.29 -17.53 -19.25
CA ALA A 436 9.09 -18.37 -19.39
C ALA A 436 7.81 -17.59 -19.02
N LEU A 437 7.84 -16.78 -17.95
CA LEU A 437 6.70 -15.95 -17.54
C LEU A 437 6.32 -14.87 -18.56
N LEU A 438 7.31 -14.26 -19.20
CA LEU A 438 7.11 -13.16 -20.17
C LEU A 438 6.80 -13.64 -21.58
N ALA A 439 7.13 -14.90 -21.91
CA ALA A 439 6.97 -15.44 -23.27
C ALA A 439 5.55 -15.25 -23.87
N PRO A 440 4.44 -15.41 -23.14
CA PRO A 440 3.09 -15.25 -23.67
C PRO A 440 2.76 -13.78 -24.07
N TYR A 441 3.51 -12.80 -23.59
CA TYR A 441 3.20 -11.37 -23.70
C TYR A 441 4.12 -10.59 -24.64
N ARG A 442 5.03 -11.30 -25.32
CA ARG A 442 5.99 -10.75 -26.30
C ARG A 442 5.37 -10.56 -27.68
#